data_c68e8fd925bf33492ba2c6d3bc6fa975
#
_entry.id   c68e8fd925bf33492ba2c6d3bc6fa975
#
_cell.length_a   1.000
_cell.length_b   1.000
_cell.length_c   1.000
_cell.angle_alpha   90.00
_cell.angle_beta   90.00
_cell.angle_gamma   90.00
#
_symmetry.space_group_name_H-M   'P 1'
#
loop_
_entity.id
_entity.type
_entity.pdbx_description
1 polymer ?
#
loop_
_entity_poly.entity_id
_entity_poly.type
_entity_poly.pdbx_seq_one_letter_code
_entity_poly.pdbx_strand_id
1 'polypeptide(L)'
;MTGIGNSHIAIKASPEVQAWFDQGLSLLHDFWDYESAKAFEQAVRLAPNCGMCWWGLSRAIEMREDEMSVYGKKALARAVELKSHAGAEGKLYIEAAAAAAAAKNDDRSAEIAILRTLVKKNPNDIEARIYLAGAVGNGYDDKGEPKPGQKERIAILESVIRDAPTDSAANHYWIHAMEPGNHPEAALKSAALLASLAPTSGHMVHMPGHIFYRVGNYAEAEHWFAASIEADERYMRDQHVSPDDDWNYVHNMMYAIANLMEQGKLAEANALSDHLSAARGKLSATLYIWSARDQVTRISQRLPVALRVGDWDAVLAMLSQANLGEGEKTANLRFLAAELSDYARGMKALESDDIAAVDIEAAQSASARMDAGLWRAQKAQEDKDAAKDKDKKDDAKTNDAQKDKPPMAAILPDANAEPLMKCLSIASLELRAGVLVAQGKLDEARKLYAEARVEEKKVGYHEPPFYIRPVGENEAAALLRAKDYAGAIAAYETALEERPNSGFGLYGLARVKELQGDAAGAREGYRAFLKAWPSADASLPQVAHARSVAGAEVAATR
;
A
#
# COMPACT_ATOMS: atom_id res chain seq x y z
N MET A 1 -10.67 -1.34 -26.90
CA MET A 1 -9.36 -1.89 -26.47
C MET A 1 -9.44 -3.41 -26.46
N THR A 2 -8.32 -4.10 -26.44
CA THR A 2 -8.24 -5.58 -26.34
C THR A 2 -7.27 -5.95 -25.21
N GLY A 3 -7.42 -7.14 -24.65
CA GLY A 3 -6.54 -7.59 -23.54
C GLY A 3 -6.76 -6.84 -22.23
N ILE A 4 -8.01 -6.49 -21.95
CA ILE A 4 -8.48 -5.74 -20.77
C ILE A 4 -9.45 -6.58 -19.92
N GLY A 5 -9.38 -7.91 -19.99
CA GLY A 5 -10.31 -8.79 -19.28
C GLY A 5 -11.55 -9.16 -20.09
N ASN A 6 -12.57 -9.71 -19.39
CA ASN A 6 -13.73 -10.35 -20.00
C ASN A 6 -15.04 -10.13 -19.23
N SER A 7 -15.16 -9.04 -18.49
CA SER A 7 -16.34 -8.71 -17.70
C SER A 7 -17.55 -8.39 -18.59
N HIS A 8 -18.75 -8.84 -18.19
CA HIS A 8 -19.95 -8.71 -18.97
C HIS A 8 -21.22 -8.61 -18.10
N ILE A 9 -22.04 -7.60 -18.35
CA ILE A 9 -23.44 -7.53 -17.90
C ILE A 9 -24.30 -7.29 -19.13
N ALA A 10 -25.24 -8.17 -19.42
CA ALA A 10 -26.16 -7.96 -20.52
C ALA A 10 -27.06 -6.73 -20.29
N ILE A 11 -27.04 -5.77 -21.20
CA ILE A 11 -27.84 -4.56 -21.14
C ILE A 11 -28.84 -4.47 -22.31
N LYS A 12 -29.93 -3.71 -22.12
CA LYS A 12 -30.90 -3.45 -23.19
C LYS A 12 -30.41 -2.34 -24.12
N ALA A 13 -29.53 -2.68 -25.06
CA ALA A 13 -28.93 -1.73 -26.00
C ALA A 13 -28.57 -2.41 -27.33
N SER A 14 -28.06 -1.63 -28.30
CA SER A 14 -27.49 -2.20 -29.52
C SER A 14 -26.18 -2.96 -29.23
N PRO A 15 -25.74 -3.88 -30.13
CA PRO A 15 -24.46 -4.57 -29.95
C PRO A 15 -23.25 -3.63 -29.82
N GLU A 16 -23.27 -2.49 -30.51
CA GLU A 16 -22.21 -1.48 -30.40
C GLU A 16 -22.18 -0.85 -28.99
N VAL A 17 -23.33 -0.48 -28.46
CA VAL A 17 -23.43 0.07 -27.09
C VAL A 17 -23.04 -0.97 -26.05
N GLN A 18 -23.46 -2.22 -26.24
CA GLN A 18 -23.04 -3.34 -25.38
C GLN A 18 -21.50 -3.50 -25.37
N ALA A 19 -20.86 -3.42 -26.53
CA ALA A 19 -19.40 -3.54 -26.63
C ALA A 19 -18.65 -2.41 -25.88
N TRP A 20 -19.14 -1.16 -26.00
CA TRP A 20 -18.61 -0.04 -25.23
C TRP A 20 -18.87 -0.18 -23.73
N PHE A 21 -20.02 -0.71 -23.35
CA PHE A 21 -20.34 -0.98 -21.96
C PHE A 21 -19.44 -2.06 -21.36
N ASP A 22 -19.25 -3.18 -22.06
CA ASP A 22 -18.37 -4.27 -21.60
C ASP A 22 -16.90 -3.83 -21.52
N GLN A 23 -16.44 -3.00 -22.45
CA GLN A 23 -15.13 -2.37 -22.37
C GLN A 23 -15.02 -1.51 -21.10
N GLY A 24 -16.00 -0.65 -20.86
CA GLY A 24 -16.03 0.18 -19.65
C GLY A 24 -16.06 -0.63 -18.37
N LEU A 25 -16.81 -1.75 -18.36
CA LEU A 25 -16.92 -2.62 -17.19
C LEU A 25 -15.61 -3.37 -16.91
N SER A 26 -14.96 -3.93 -17.93
CA SER A 26 -13.65 -4.58 -17.78
C SER A 26 -12.61 -3.60 -17.23
N LEU A 27 -12.51 -2.41 -17.82
CA LEU A 27 -11.61 -1.35 -17.36
C LEU A 27 -11.94 -0.86 -15.93
N LEU A 28 -13.23 -0.86 -15.54
CA LEU A 28 -13.64 -0.56 -14.17
C LEU A 28 -13.09 -1.59 -13.18
N HIS A 29 -13.17 -2.88 -13.53
CA HIS A 29 -12.63 -3.95 -12.72
C HIS A 29 -11.09 -4.04 -12.75
N ASP A 30 -10.46 -3.46 -13.78
CA ASP A 30 -9.02 -3.28 -13.87
C ASP A 30 -8.51 -2.09 -13.04
N PHE A 31 -9.40 -1.35 -12.37
CA PHE A 31 -9.14 -0.07 -11.70
C PHE A 31 -8.57 1.00 -12.63
N TRP A 32 -8.86 0.89 -13.92
CA TRP A 32 -8.41 1.83 -14.94
C TRP A 32 -9.51 2.87 -15.20
N ASP A 33 -9.73 3.70 -14.19
CA ASP A 33 -10.83 4.65 -14.08
C ASP A 33 -10.94 5.64 -15.25
N TYR A 34 -9.80 6.16 -15.72
CA TYR A 34 -9.74 7.12 -16.82
C TYR A 34 -10.31 6.52 -18.13
N GLU A 35 -9.82 5.36 -18.53
CA GLU A 35 -10.29 4.69 -19.75
C GLU A 35 -11.69 4.09 -19.60
N SER A 36 -12.03 3.62 -18.39
CA SER A 36 -13.38 3.16 -18.08
C SER A 36 -14.41 4.27 -18.26
N ALA A 37 -14.14 5.46 -17.73
CA ALA A 37 -15.03 6.63 -17.88
C ALA A 37 -15.23 6.99 -19.36
N LYS A 38 -14.16 7.02 -20.15
CA LYS A 38 -14.23 7.29 -21.62
C LYS A 38 -15.10 6.27 -22.37
N ALA A 39 -14.96 4.98 -22.01
CA ALA A 39 -15.77 3.92 -22.63
C ALA A 39 -17.26 4.07 -22.30
N PHE A 40 -17.59 4.33 -21.02
CA PHE A 40 -18.97 4.56 -20.62
C PHE A 40 -19.54 5.87 -21.16
N GLU A 41 -18.77 6.96 -21.28
CA GLU A 41 -19.20 8.19 -21.97
C GLU A 41 -19.56 7.93 -23.42
N GLN A 42 -18.79 7.08 -24.13
CA GLN A 42 -19.12 6.68 -25.48
C GLN A 42 -20.42 5.88 -25.53
N ALA A 43 -20.64 4.94 -24.60
CA ALA A 43 -21.88 4.18 -24.50
C ALA A 43 -23.08 5.12 -24.25
N VAL A 44 -22.95 6.09 -23.34
CA VAL A 44 -23.98 7.13 -23.07
C VAL A 44 -24.24 8.01 -24.29
N ARG A 45 -23.20 8.42 -25.01
CA ARG A 45 -23.32 9.24 -26.23
C ARG A 45 -24.14 8.52 -27.30
N LEU A 46 -23.90 7.22 -27.48
CA LEU A 46 -24.63 6.40 -28.45
C LEU A 46 -26.04 6.05 -27.99
N ALA A 47 -26.27 5.92 -26.68
CA ALA A 47 -27.55 5.54 -26.10
C ALA A 47 -27.89 6.38 -24.85
N PRO A 48 -28.27 7.66 -24.98
CA PRO A 48 -28.47 8.58 -23.85
C PRO A 48 -29.63 8.18 -22.92
N ASN A 49 -30.50 7.25 -23.33
CA ASN A 49 -31.56 6.68 -22.51
C ASN A 49 -31.24 5.32 -21.90
N CYS A 50 -29.99 4.86 -22.02
CA CYS A 50 -29.52 3.63 -21.41
C CYS A 50 -29.17 3.86 -19.92
N GLY A 51 -30.04 3.43 -19.00
CA GLY A 51 -29.84 3.60 -17.56
C GLY A 51 -28.57 2.90 -17.05
N MET A 52 -28.25 1.70 -17.58
CA MET A 52 -27.03 0.97 -17.21
C MET A 52 -25.75 1.65 -17.72
N CYS A 53 -25.79 2.32 -18.88
CA CYS A 53 -24.64 3.08 -19.37
C CYS A 53 -24.30 4.26 -18.43
N TRP A 54 -25.32 4.96 -17.94
CA TRP A 54 -25.17 6.00 -16.93
C TRP A 54 -24.72 5.46 -15.57
N TRP A 55 -25.19 4.26 -15.19
CA TRP A 55 -24.71 3.55 -14.00
C TRP A 55 -23.21 3.25 -14.11
N GLY A 56 -22.76 2.67 -15.21
CA GLY A 56 -21.34 2.37 -15.44
C GLY A 56 -20.47 3.63 -15.37
N LEU A 57 -20.93 4.71 -16.03
CA LEU A 57 -20.25 6.01 -15.97
C LEU A 57 -20.15 6.53 -14.53
N SER A 58 -21.21 6.42 -13.74
CA SER A 58 -21.16 6.87 -12.34
C SER A 58 -20.14 6.07 -11.51
N ARG A 59 -20.03 4.75 -11.76
CA ARG A 59 -19.06 3.89 -11.08
C ARG A 59 -17.62 4.22 -11.45
N ALA A 60 -17.34 4.47 -12.73
CA ALA A 60 -16.01 4.86 -13.20
C ALA A 60 -15.57 6.22 -12.64
N ILE A 61 -16.49 7.21 -12.60
CA ILE A 61 -16.21 8.54 -12.07
C ILE A 61 -16.04 8.53 -10.54
N GLU A 62 -16.74 7.65 -9.82
CA GLU A 62 -16.61 7.51 -8.37
C GLU A 62 -15.18 7.13 -7.94
N MET A 63 -14.43 6.45 -8.79
CA MET A 63 -13.02 6.12 -8.55
C MET A 63 -12.09 7.34 -8.74
N ARG A 64 -12.54 8.38 -9.46
CA ARG A 64 -11.80 9.64 -9.66
C ARG A 64 -12.38 10.67 -8.70
N GLU A 65 -11.60 11.12 -7.72
CA GLU A 65 -12.10 11.99 -6.66
C GLU A 65 -12.39 13.44 -7.09
N ASP A 66 -13.21 14.12 -6.28
CA ASP A 66 -13.52 15.55 -6.14
C ASP A 66 -14.32 16.24 -7.23
N GLU A 67 -13.69 17.01 -8.10
CA GLU A 67 -14.43 17.75 -9.13
C GLU A 67 -15.27 16.80 -9.98
N MET A 68 -14.76 15.59 -10.20
CA MET A 68 -15.48 14.53 -10.90
C MET A 68 -16.60 13.90 -10.05
N SER A 69 -16.56 14.03 -8.72
CA SER A 69 -17.64 13.49 -7.86
C SER A 69 -19.00 14.13 -8.13
N VAL A 70 -19.03 15.40 -8.53
CA VAL A 70 -20.27 16.09 -8.97
C VAL A 70 -20.78 15.48 -10.27
N TYR A 71 -19.91 15.15 -11.20
CA TYR A 71 -20.25 14.49 -12.46
C TYR A 71 -20.77 13.07 -12.21
N GLY A 72 -20.07 12.28 -11.39
CA GLY A 72 -20.50 10.94 -10.98
C GLY A 72 -21.88 10.94 -10.32
N LYS A 73 -22.15 11.88 -9.42
CA LYS A 73 -23.49 12.06 -8.81
C LYS A 73 -24.56 12.39 -9.82
N LYS A 74 -24.27 13.25 -10.83
CA LYS A 74 -25.22 13.55 -11.92
C LYS A 74 -25.46 12.32 -12.80
N ALA A 75 -24.41 11.54 -13.09
CA ALA A 75 -24.54 10.30 -13.84
C ALA A 75 -25.41 9.28 -13.10
N LEU A 76 -25.20 9.10 -11.79
CA LEU A 76 -26.02 8.22 -10.96
C LEU A 76 -27.50 8.69 -10.90
N ALA A 77 -27.73 9.98 -10.72
CA ALA A 77 -29.10 10.54 -10.75
C ALA A 77 -29.79 10.24 -12.07
N ARG A 78 -29.07 10.37 -13.20
CA ARG A 78 -29.61 10.04 -14.51
C ARG A 78 -29.88 8.55 -14.68
N ALA A 79 -29.01 7.68 -14.15
CA ALA A 79 -29.25 6.23 -14.11
C ALA A 79 -30.54 5.90 -13.35
N VAL A 80 -30.74 6.53 -12.18
CA VAL A 80 -31.95 6.35 -11.34
C VAL A 80 -33.23 6.80 -12.08
N GLU A 81 -33.20 7.91 -12.79
CA GLU A 81 -34.34 8.37 -13.62
C GLU A 81 -34.69 7.33 -14.70
N LEU A 82 -33.69 6.70 -15.29
CA LEU A 82 -33.82 5.76 -16.40
C LEU A 82 -33.95 4.28 -15.97
N LYS A 83 -33.94 3.98 -14.69
CA LYS A 83 -33.89 2.61 -14.18
C LYS A 83 -35.03 1.71 -14.63
N SER A 84 -36.19 2.27 -14.96
CA SER A 84 -37.34 1.51 -15.51
C SER A 84 -37.06 0.93 -16.90
N HIS A 85 -36.11 1.48 -17.65
CA HIS A 85 -35.69 1.01 -18.96
C HIS A 85 -34.53 -0.01 -18.89
N ALA A 86 -33.86 -0.16 -17.72
CA ALA A 86 -32.69 -1.00 -17.55
C ALA A 86 -32.97 -2.52 -17.45
N GLY A 87 -34.24 -2.92 -17.44
CA GLY A 87 -34.64 -4.31 -17.16
C GLY A 87 -34.68 -4.61 -15.65
N ALA A 88 -35.05 -5.85 -15.29
CA ALA A 88 -35.27 -6.20 -13.89
C ALA A 88 -33.96 -6.27 -13.10
N GLU A 89 -32.91 -6.76 -13.73
CA GLU A 89 -31.57 -6.90 -13.16
C GLU A 89 -30.83 -5.58 -13.12
N GLY A 90 -30.77 -4.88 -14.27
CA GLY A 90 -30.16 -3.55 -14.37
C GLY A 90 -30.77 -2.54 -13.40
N LYS A 91 -32.09 -2.63 -13.15
CA LYS A 91 -32.74 -1.84 -12.12
C LYS A 91 -32.14 -2.08 -10.73
N LEU A 92 -31.84 -3.34 -10.36
CA LEU A 92 -31.26 -3.67 -9.07
C LEU A 92 -29.80 -3.20 -8.94
N TYR A 93 -28.99 -3.30 -10.01
CA TYR A 93 -27.66 -2.69 -10.02
C TYR A 93 -27.71 -1.18 -9.77
N ILE A 94 -28.61 -0.46 -10.44
CA ILE A 94 -28.78 0.98 -10.25
C ILE A 94 -29.26 1.31 -8.83
N GLU A 95 -30.21 0.54 -8.30
CA GLU A 95 -30.74 0.74 -6.95
C GLU A 95 -29.69 0.44 -5.87
N ALA A 96 -28.84 -0.56 -6.08
CA ALA A 96 -27.72 -0.86 -5.18
C ALA A 96 -26.70 0.30 -5.14
N ALA A 97 -26.32 0.82 -6.31
CA ALA A 97 -25.41 1.98 -6.38
C ALA A 97 -26.01 3.23 -5.72
N ALA A 98 -27.32 3.47 -5.93
CA ALA A 98 -28.01 4.58 -5.29
C ALA A 98 -28.10 4.42 -3.76
N ALA A 99 -28.28 3.19 -3.27
CA ALA A 99 -28.29 2.89 -1.83
C ALA A 99 -26.87 3.11 -1.22
N ALA A 100 -25.83 2.69 -1.92
CA ALA A 100 -24.45 2.96 -1.50
C ALA A 100 -24.15 4.46 -1.42
N ALA A 101 -24.52 5.22 -2.44
CA ALA A 101 -24.31 6.68 -2.47
C ALA A 101 -25.13 7.44 -1.41
N ALA A 102 -26.24 6.88 -0.94
CA ALA A 102 -27.08 7.45 0.12
C ALA A 102 -26.66 7.00 1.54
N ALA A 103 -25.72 6.08 1.65
CA ALA A 103 -25.26 5.52 2.93
C ALA A 103 -24.68 6.62 3.83
N LYS A 104 -24.93 6.48 5.13
CA LYS A 104 -24.32 7.33 6.17
C LYS A 104 -23.43 6.47 7.05
N ASN A 105 -22.29 7.02 7.47
CA ASN A 105 -21.36 6.34 8.37
C ASN A 105 -20.95 4.94 7.87
N ASP A 106 -20.74 4.79 6.56
CA ASP A 106 -20.35 3.55 5.89
C ASP A 106 -21.34 2.37 6.07
N ASP A 107 -22.60 2.65 6.39
CA ASP A 107 -23.64 1.63 6.52
C ASP A 107 -24.10 1.12 5.14
N ARG A 108 -23.50 0.04 4.67
CA ARG A 108 -23.81 -0.61 3.39
C ARG A 108 -25.00 -1.59 3.45
N SER A 109 -25.72 -1.67 4.55
CA SER A 109 -26.80 -2.67 4.77
C SER A 109 -27.87 -2.67 3.69
N ALA A 110 -28.31 -1.50 3.23
CA ALA A 110 -29.31 -1.34 2.18
C ALA A 110 -28.80 -1.83 0.82
N GLU A 111 -27.58 -1.48 0.45
CA GLU A 111 -26.90 -1.96 -0.76
C GLU A 111 -26.77 -3.49 -0.74
N ILE A 112 -26.25 -4.06 0.35
CA ILE A 112 -26.08 -5.51 0.54
C ILE A 112 -27.43 -6.23 0.38
N ALA A 113 -28.51 -5.72 0.95
CA ALA A 113 -29.85 -6.33 0.82
C ALA A 113 -30.33 -6.39 -0.64
N ILE A 114 -30.08 -5.33 -1.41
CA ILE A 114 -30.44 -5.26 -2.84
C ILE A 114 -29.57 -6.24 -3.64
N LEU A 115 -28.24 -6.26 -3.42
CA LEU A 115 -27.32 -7.17 -4.11
C LEU A 115 -27.63 -8.65 -3.78
N ARG A 116 -27.97 -8.98 -2.55
CA ARG A 116 -28.44 -10.33 -2.18
C ARG A 116 -29.73 -10.70 -2.92
N THR A 117 -30.62 -9.74 -3.13
CA THR A 117 -31.86 -9.96 -3.92
C THR A 117 -31.50 -10.22 -5.39
N LEU A 118 -30.54 -9.50 -5.96
CA LEU A 118 -30.05 -9.68 -7.32
C LEU A 118 -29.43 -11.08 -7.50
N VAL A 119 -28.48 -11.43 -6.63
CA VAL A 119 -27.83 -12.77 -6.64
C VAL A 119 -28.84 -13.89 -6.44
N LYS A 120 -29.84 -13.74 -5.55
CA LYS A 120 -30.88 -14.75 -5.35
C LYS A 120 -31.72 -14.97 -6.61
N LYS A 121 -32.00 -13.90 -7.38
CA LYS A 121 -32.76 -14.01 -8.64
C LYS A 121 -31.92 -14.59 -9.77
N ASN A 122 -30.62 -14.28 -9.79
CA ASN A 122 -29.67 -14.69 -10.81
C ASN A 122 -28.39 -15.26 -10.17
N PRO A 123 -28.42 -16.50 -9.65
CA PRO A 123 -27.29 -17.07 -8.94
C PRO A 123 -26.06 -17.29 -9.82
N ASN A 124 -26.22 -17.32 -11.14
CA ASN A 124 -25.16 -17.45 -12.13
C ASN A 124 -24.61 -16.10 -12.64
N ASP A 125 -25.15 -14.98 -12.17
CA ASP A 125 -24.63 -13.65 -12.48
C ASP A 125 -23.34 -13.43 -11.69
N ILE A 126 -22.21 -13.56 -12.39
CA ILE A 126 -20.86 -13.43 -11.83
C ILE A 126 -20.63 -12.01 -11.30
N GLU A 127 -21.03 -10.99 -12.07
CA GLU A 127 -20.87 -9.62 -11.71
C GLU A 127 -21.68 -9.26 -10.43
N ALA A 128 -22.92 -9.73 -10.32
CA ALA A 128 -23.72 -9.54 -9.12
C ALA A 128 -23.06 -10.13 -7.87
N ARG A 129 -22.42 -11.31 -8.01
CA ARG A 129 -21.69 -11.96 -6.93
C ARG A 129 -20.43 -11.18 -6.58
N ILE A 130 -19.68 -10.66 -7.56
CA ILE A 130 -18.50 -9.82 -7.35
C ILE A 130 -18.90 -8.51 -6.62
N TYR A 131 -19.94 -7.82 -7.07
CA TYR A 131 -20.44 -6.62 -6.39
C TYR A 131 -20.90 -6.92 -4.95
N LEU A 132 -21.58 -8.04 -4.72
CA LEU A 132 -21.94 -8.47 -3.36
C LEU A 132 -20.70 -8.75 -2.52
N ALA A 133 -19.69 -9.44 -3.06
CA ALA A 133 -18.43 -9.70 -2.36
C ALA A 133 -17.72 -8.40 -1.96
N GLY A 134 -17.72 -7.39 -2.84
CA GLY A 134 -17.21 -6.06 -2.54
C GLY A 134 -18.01 -5.33 -1.45
N ALA A 135 -19.35 -5.50 -1.44
CA ALA A 135 -20.22 -4.82 -0.50
C ALA A 135 -20.14 -5.39 0.93
N VAL A 136 -20.02 -6.72 1.08
CA VAL A 136 -19.96 -7.39 2.40
C VAL A 136 -18.58 -7.34 3.05
N GLY A 137 -17.50 -7.17 2.26
CA GLY A 137 -16.13 -7.20 2.75
C GLY A 137 -15.88 -6.12 3.80
N ASN A 138 -15.32 -6.52 4.96
CA ASN A 138 -15.00 -5.62 6.06
C ASN A 138 -13.57 -5.82 6.61
N GLY A 139 -12.70 -6.43 5.81
CA GLY A 139 -11.28 -6.56 6.07
C GLY A 139 -10.92 -7.54 7.19
N TYR A 140 -9.72 -7.36 7.68
CA TYR A 140 -9.07 -8.22 8.66
C TYR A 140 -8.97 -7.52 10.02
N ASP A 141 -8.76 -8.29 11.08
CA ASP A 141 -8.44 -7.76 12.40
C ASP A 141 -6.92 -7.52 12.57
N ASP A 142 -6.51 -7.03 13.73
CA ASP A 142 -5.10 -6.72 14.04
C ASP A 142 -4.19 -7.98 14.08
N LYS A 143 -4.78 -9.17 14.02
CA LYS A 143 -4.07 -10.46 13.94
C LYS A 143 -4.00 -11.02 12.52
N GLY A 144 -4.54 -10.28 11.53
CA GLY A 144 -4.63 -10.75 10.16
C GLY A 144 -5.72 -11.80 9.93
N GLU A 145 -6.66 -11.98 10.89
CA GLU A 145 -7.79 -12.89 10.74
C GLU A 145 -8.98 -12.20 10.07
N PRO A 146 -9.66 -12.86 9.12
CA PRO A 146 -10.76 -12.24 8.41
C PRO A 146 -11.96 -12.00 9.32
N LYS A 147 -12.46 -10.76 9.35
CA LYS A 147 -13.71 -10.40 10.00
C LYS A 147 -14.92 -11.10 9.33
N PRO A 148 -16.10 -11.14 9.97
CA PRO A 148 -17.25 -11.90 9.44
C PRO A 148 -17.62 -11.56 7.99
N GLY A 149 -17.66 -10.29 7.62
CA GLY A 149 -17.94 -9.86 6.24
C GLY A 149 -16.82 -10.23 5.27
N GLN A 150 -15.56 -10.21 5.71
CA GLN A 150 -14.43 -10.66 4.91
C GLN A 150 -14.47 -12.18 4.68
N LYS A 151 -14.89 -12.98 5.66
CA LYS A 151 -15.13 -14.42 5.47
C LYS A 151 -16.20 -14.67 4.41
N GLU A 152 -17.29 -13.89 4.43
CA GLU A 152 -18.34 -13.96 3.40
C GLU A 152 -17.80 -13.56 2.02
N ARG A 153 -17.03 -12.46 1.93
CA ARG A 153 -16.36 -12.03 0.68
C ARG A 153 -15.49 -13.15 0.10
N ILE A 154 -14.63 -13.74 0.91
CA ILE A 154 -13.76 -14.85 0.53
C ILE A 154 -14.58 -16.02 -0.01
N ALA A 155 -15.62 -16.45 0.71
CA ALA A 155 -16.47 -17.59 0.29
C ALA A 155 -17.20 -17.31 -1.04
N ILE A 156 -17.69 -16.08 -1.26
CA ILE A 156 -18.34 -15.70 -2.52
C ILE A 156 -17.32 -15.75 -3.66
N LEU A 157 -16.16 -15.10 -3.52
CA LEU A 157 -15.13 -15.06 -4.56
C LEU A 157 -14.58 -16.44 -4.89
N GLU A 158 -14.34 -17.29 -3.88
CA GLU A 158 -13.94 -18.67 -4.09
C GLU A 158 -14.97 -19.44 -4.93
N SER A 159 -16.27 -19.22 -4.66
CA SER A 159 -17.33 -19.83 -5.44
C SER A 159 -17.38 -19.31 -6.88
N VAL A 160 -17.09 -17.99 -7.09
CA VAL A 160 -17.01 -17.41 -8.45
C VAL A 160 -15.85 -18.01 -9.24
N ILE A 161 -14.65 -18.05 -8.66
CA ILE A 161 -13.45 -18.64 -9.30
C ILE A 161 -13.67 -20.11 -9.65
N ARG A 162 -14.36 -20.88 -8.80
CA ARG A 162 -14.70 -22.27 -9.10
C ARG A 162 -15.62 -22.39 -10.31
N ASP A 163 -16.62 -21.51 -10.42
CA ASP A 163 -17.62 -21.53 -11.48
C ASP A 163 -17.10 -20.90 -12.79
N ALA A 164 -16.23 -19.88 -12.69
CA ALA A 164 -15.62 -19.13 -13.79
C ALA A 164 -14.12 -18.88 -13.54
N PRO A 165 -13.26 -19.91 -13.69
CA PRO A 165 -11.85 -19.82 -13.29
C PRO A 165 -11.00 -18.86 -14.12
N THR A 166 -11.50 -18.42 -15.28
CA THR A 166 -10.82 -17.46 -16.18
C THR A 166 -11.50 -16.09 -16.20
N ASP A 167 -12.40 -15.82 -15.26
CA ASP A 167 -12.94 -14.48 -15.08
C ASP A 167 -11.87 -13.54 -14.52
N SER A 168 -11.57 -12.46 -15.24
CA SER A 168 -10.49 -11.53 -14.89
C SER A 168 -10.79 -10.77 -13.61
N ALA A 169 -12.01 -10.26 -13.46
CA ALA A 169 -12.44 -9.51 -12.28
C ALA A 169 -12.42 -10.40 -11.02
N ALA A 170 -12.93 -11.64 -11.10
CA ALA A 170 -12.93 -12.56 -9.98
C ALA A 170 -11.52 -12.88 -9.48
N ASN A 171 -10.56 -13.16 -10.40
CA ASN A 171 -9.17 -13.41 -10.05
C ASN A 171 -8.50 -12.17 -9.44
N HIS A 172 -8.79 -10.98 -9.96
CA HIS A 172 -8.31 -9.72 -9.43
C HIS A 172 -8.80 -9.48 -7.99
N TYR A 173 -10.12 -9.51 -7.79
CA TYR A 173 -10.69 -9.30 -6.45
C TYR A 173 -10.34 -10.40 -5.46
N TRP A 174 -10.01 -11.62 -5.93
CA TRP A 174 -9.49 -12.68 -5.08
C TRP A 174 -8.12 -12.34 -4.52
N ILE A 175 -7.22 -11.79 -5.36
CA ILE A 175 -5.91 -11.30 -4.90
C ILE A 175 -6.12 -10.25 -3.80
N HIS A 176 -6.91 -9.22 -4.06
CA HIS A 176 -7.22 -8.17 -3.07
C HIS A 176 -7.95 -8.68 -1.82
N ALA A 177 -8.67 -9.79 -1.92
CA ALA A 177 -9.32 -10.38 -0.76
C ALA A 177 -8.33 -11.11 0.14
N MET A 178 -7.26 -11.70 -0.42
CA MET A 178 -6.32 -12.58 0.30
C MET A 178 -5.03 -11.88 0.76
N GLU A 179 -4.55 -10.90 -0.01
CA GLU A 179 -3.26 -10.26 0.23
C GLU A 179 -3.10 -9.57 1.60
N PRO A 180 -4.16 -8.95 2.21
CA PRO A 180 -4.01 -8.31 3.52
C PRO A 180 -3.97 -9.30 4.69
N GLY A 181 -4.37 -10.56 4.45
CA GLY A 181 -4.47 -11.58 5.49
C GLY A 181 -3.19 -12.37 5.72
N ASN A 182 -3.30 -13.38 6.59
CA ASN A 182 -2.19 -14.27 6.95
C ASN A 182 -1.92 -15.36 5.89
N HIS A 183 -2.78 -15.51 4.88
CA HIS A 183 -2.72 -16.58 3.87
C HIS A 183 -2.70 -16.05 2.44
N PRO A 184 -1.77 -15.13 2.08
CA PRO A 184 -1.66 -14.59 0.72
C PRO A 184 -1.35 -15.67 -0.33
N GLU A 185 -0.72 -16.79 0.07
CA GLU A 185 -0.39 -17.92 -0.79
C GLU A 185 -1.63 -18.56 -1.45
N ALA A 186 -2.83 -18.42 -0.87
CA ALA A 186 -4.07 -18.87 -1.46
C ALA A 186 -4.41 -18.19 -2.79
N ALA A 187 -3.83 -17.01 -3.05
CA ALA A 187 -4.01 -16.27 -4.30
C ALA A 187 -2.94 -16.56 -5.37
N LEU A 188 -1.94 -17.40 -5.11
CA LEU A 188 -0.84 -17.69 -6.07
C LEU A 188 -1.35 -18.17 -7.43
N LYS A 189 -2.42 -18.98 -7.47
CA LYS A 189 -3.01 -19.46 -8.73
C LYS A 189 -3.61 -18.31 -9.54
N SER A 190 -4.35 -17.43 -8.88
CA SER A 190 -4.93 -16.23 -9.52
C SER A 190 -3.83 -15.25 -9.95
N ALA A 191 -2.78 -15.07 -9.15
CA ALA A 191 -1.62 -14.27 -9.50
C ALA A 191 -0.93 -14.79 -10.78
N ALA A 192 -0.71 -16.10 -10.88
CA ALA A 192 -0.09 -16.70 -12.08
C ALA A 192 -0.94 -16.54 -13.36
N LEU A 193 -2.26 -16.37 -13.21
CA LEU A 193 -3.21 -16.34 -14.34
C LEU A 193 -3.54 -14.92 -14.79
N LEU A 194 -3.65 -13.97 -13.84
CA LEU A 194 -4.30 -12.68 -14.05
C LEU A 194 -3.69 -11.84 -15.18
N ALA A 195 -2.36 -11.72 -15.21
CA ALA A 195 -1.66 -10.96 -16.27
C ALA A 195 -1.94 -11.51 -17.68
N SER A 196 -2.24 -12.81 -17.82
CA SER A 196 -2.62 -13.38 -19.11
C SER A 196 -4.07 -13.09 -19.50
N LEU A 197 -4.94 -12.80 -18.53
CA LEU A 197 -6.35 -12.46 -18.76
C LEU A 197 -6.53 -11.00 -19.19
N ALA A 198 -5.70 -10.09 -18.67
CA ALA A 198 -5.74 -8.66 -18.98
C ALA A 198 -4.33 -8.08 -19.24
N PRO A 199 -3.62 -8.55 -20.30
CA PRO A 199 -2.19 -8.25 -20.51
C PRO A 199 -1.89 -6.80 -20.92
N THR A 200 -2.88 -5.99 -21.25
CA THR A 200 -2.68 -4.58 -21.62
C THR A 200 -3.00 -3.63 -20.48
N SER A 201 -3.60 -4.12 -19.40
CA SER A 201 -3.86 -3.34 -18.19
C SER A 201 -2.63 -3.39 -17.27
N GLY A 202 -1.97 -2.24 -17.07
CA GLY A 202 -0.81 -2.16 -16.19
C GLY A 202 -1.12 -2.66 -14.78
N HIS A 203 -2.27 -2.27 -14.22
CA HIS A 203 -2.67 -2.72 -12.90
C HIS A 203 -2.87 -4.24 -12.80
N MET A 204 -3.53 -4.85 -13.80
CA MET A 204 -3.76 -6.30 -13.80
C MET A 204 -2.45 -7.09 -13.95
N VAL A 205 -1.46 -6.53 -14.66
CA VAL A 205 -0.10 -7.08 -14.78
C VAL A 205 0.70 -6.88 -13.49
N HIS A 206 0.45 -5.83 -12.74
CA HIS A 206 1.06 -5.52 -11.45
C HIS A 206 0.62 -6.47 -10.31
N MET A 207 -0.63 -6.88 -10.30
CA MET A 207 -1.25 -7.63 -9.19
C MET A 207 -0.55 -8.95 -8.82
N PRO A 208 0.00 -9.76 -9.75
CA PRO A 208 0.82 -10.90 -9.37
C PRO A 208 2.00 -10.53 -8.46
N GLY A 209 2.62 -9.36 -8.70
CA GLY A 209 3.72 -8.84 -7.88
C GLY A 209 3.37 -8.72 -6.41
N HIS A 210 2.14 -8.34 -6.05
CA HIS A 210 1.66 -8.26 -4.66
C HIS A 210 1.78 -9.59 -3.94
N ILE A 211 1.26 -10.65 -4.54
CA ILE A 211 1.25 -11.98 -3.93
C ILE A 211 2.67 -12.54 -3.83
N PHE A 212 3.47 -12.41 -4.90
CA PHE A 212 4.85 -12.86 -4.88
C PHE A 212 5.70 -12.11 -3.85
N TYR A 213 5.47 -10.79 -3.70
CA TYR A 213 6.10 -10.01 -2.63
C TYR A 213 5.69 -10.52 -1.24
N ARG A 214 4.38 -10.73 -1.02
CA ARG A 214 3.83 -11.18 0.27
C ARG A 214 4.34 -12.56 0.68
N VAL A 215 4.60 -13.46 -0.26
CA VAL A 215 5.16 -14.80 0.02
C VAL A 215 6.70 -14.84 0.00
N GLY A 216 7.35 -13.70 -0.20
CA GLY A 216 8.81 -13.57 -0.19
C GLY A 216 9.49 -14.11 -1.47
N ASN A 217 8.78 -14.21 -2.59
CA ASN A 217 9.36 -14.49 -3.90
C ASN A 217 9.61 -13.18 -4.65
N TYR A 218 10.59 -12.41 -4.14
CA TYR A 218 10.87 -11.05 -4.62
C TYR A 218 11.34 -11.00 -6.07
N ALA A 219 12.01 -12.05 -6.57
CA ALA A 219 12.45 -12.09 -7.96
C ALA A 219 11.26 -12.22 -8.93
N GLU A 220 10.25 -13.01 -8.59
CA GLU A 220 9.03 -13.11 -9.38
C GLU A 220 8.19 -11.83 -9.26
N ALA A 221 8.12 -11.22 -8.08
CA ALA A 221 7.47 -9.94 -7.89
C ALA A 221 8.11 -8.84 -8.75
N GLU A 222 9.46 -8.80 -8.83
CA GLU A 222 10.20 -7.86 -9.69
C GLU A 222 9.82 -8.01 -11.16
N HIS A 223 9.71 -9.26 -11.66
CA HIS A 223 9.30 -9.52 -13.02
C HIS A 223 7.95 -8.86 -13.34
N TRP A 224 6.96 -9.01 -12.47
CA TRP A 224 5.62 -8.47 -12.69
C TRP A 224 5.55 -6.96 -12.52
N PHE A 225 6.26 -6.39 -11.55
CA PHE A 225 6.34 -4.94 -11.40
C PHE A 225 7.02 -4.28 -12.60
N ALA A 226 8.09 -4.88 -13.13
CA ALA A 226 8.74 -4.40 -14.35
C ALA A 226 7.84 -4.49 -15.57
N ALA A 227 7.15 -5.63 -15.76
CA ALA A 227 6.20 -5.82 -16.85
C ALA A 227 5.04 -4.81 -16.81
N SER A 228 4.57 -4.45 -15.61
CA SER A 228 3.55 -3.41 -15.42
C SER A 228 4.07 -2.03 -15.80
N ILE A 229 5.29 -1.64 -15.38
CA ILE A 229 5.91 -0.37 -15.81
C ILE A 229 5.94 -0.28 -17.35
N GLU A 230 6.37 -1.35 -18.03
CA GLU A 230 6.40 -1.40 -19.50
C GLU A 230 4.99 -1.29 -20.12
N ALA A 231 3.98 -1.89 -19.50
CA ALA A 231 2.59 -1.81 -19.98
C ALA A 231 2.05 -0.38 -19.86
N ASP A 232 2.27 0.29 -18.74
CA ASP A 232 1.83 1.67 -18.50
C ASP A 232 2.58 2.65 -19.41
N GLU A 233 3.90 2.52 -19.57
CA GLU A 233 4.69 3.34 -20.50
C GLU A 233 4.24 3.19 -21.94
N ARG A 234 3.89 1.98 -22.37
CA ARG A 234 3.34 1.71 -23.70
C ARG A 234 1.98 2.39 -23.85
N TYR A 235 1.10 2.22 -22.89
CA TYR A 235 -0.22 2.86 -22.89
C TYR A 235 -0.11 4.38 -22.97
N MET A 236 0.68 5.00 -22.07
CA MET A 236 0.86 6.46 -22.04
C MET A 236 1.40 6.99 -23.38
N ARG A 237 2.36 6.29 -23.97
CA ARG A 237 2.93 6.65 -25.28
C ARG A 237 1.91 6.52 -26.40
N ASP A 238 1.20 5.38 -26.48
CA ASP A 238 0.33 5.05 -27.60
C ASP A 238 -0.99 5.83 -27.55
N GLN A 239 -1.48 6.18 -26.36
CA GLN A 239 -2.71 6.94 -26.15
C GLN A 239 -2.46 8.43 -25.87
N HIS A 240 -1.22 8.87 -25.82
CA HIS A 240 -0.82 10.25 -25.48
C HIS A 240 -1.37 10.72 -24.12
N VAL A 241 -1.35 9.83 -23.13
CA VAL A 241 -1.79 10.07 -21.75
C VAL A 241 -0.59 10.46 -20.91
N SER A 242 -0.78 11.37 -19.97
CA SER A 242 0.26 11.75 -19.02
C SER A 242 0.29 10.84 -17.80
N PRO A 243 1.40 10.77 -17.07
CA PRO A 243 1.45 10.07 -15.78
C PRO A 243 0.42 10.59 -14.75
N ASP A 244 -0.10 11.82 -14.91
CA ASP A 244 -1.14 12.37 -14.05
C ASP A 244 -2.48 11.63 -14.17
N ASP A 245 -2.72 10.97 -15.31
CA ASP A 245 -3.93 10.21 -15.59
C ASP A 245 -3.71 8.69 -15.53
N ASP A 246 -2.51 8.25 -15.11
CA ASP A 246 -2.14 6.85 -14.90
C ASP A 246 -1.57 6.64 -13.49
N TRP A 247 -2.46 6.53 -12.51
CA TRP A 247 -2.09 6.37 -11.11
C TRP A 247 -1.29 5.08 -10.86
N ASN A 248 -1.58 4.01 -11.62
CA ASN A 248 -0.93 2.72 -11.46
C ASN A 248 0.57 2.81 -11.70
N TYR A 249 1.00 3.59 -12.70
CA TYR A 249 2.40 3.76 -13.03
C TYR A 249 3.26 4.20 -11.83
N VAL A 250 2.80 5.22 -11.10
CA VAL A 250 3.52 5.73 -9.92
C VAL A 250 3.38 4.78 -8.74
N HIS A 251 2.20 4.24 -8.50
CA HIS A 251 1.93 3.25 -7.46
C HIS A 251 2.81 2.01 -7.65
N ASN A 252 2.85 1.46 -8.86
CA ASN A 252 3.67 0.30 -9.20
C ASN A 252 5.17 0.56 -8.99
N MET A 253 5.69 1.73 -9.41
CA MET A 253 7.10 2.08 -9.16
C MET A 253 7.43 2.13 -7.67
N MET A 254 6.55 2.66 -6.82
CA MET A 254 6.77 2.66 -5.37
C MET A 254 6.88 1.24 -4.81
N TYR A 255 6.05 0.32 -5.30
CA TYR A 255 6.10 -1.07 -4.86
C TYR A 255 7.33 -1.80 -5.43
N ALA A 256 7.68 -1.57 -6.69
CA ALA A 256 8.91 -2.08 -7.30
C ALA A 256 10.17 -1.65 -6.53
N ILE A 257 10.26 -0.38 -6.11
CA ILE A 257 11.36 0.12 -5.25
C ILE A 257 11.42 -0.67 -3.94
N ALA A 258 10.27 -0.87 -3.28
CA ALA A 258 10.21 -1.66 -2.05
C ALA A 258 10.69 -3.10 -2.28
N ASN A 259 10.31 -3.70 -3.39
CA ASN A 259 10.71 -5.05 -3.76
C ASN A 259 12.21 -5.17 -4.06
N LEU A 260 12.79 -4.20 -4.75
CA LEU A 260 14.24 -4.14 -5.02
C LEU A 260 15.04 -4.01 -3.72
N MET A 261 14.53 -3.23 -2.75
CA MET A 261 15.18 -3.11 -1.44
C MET A 261 15.25 -4.47 -0.71
N GLU A 262 14.16 -5.28 -0.74
CA GLU A 262 14.15 -6.60 -0.11
C GLU A 262 15.11 -7.60 -0.76
N GLN A 263 15.54 -7.34 -2.01
CA GLN A 263 16.53 -8.14 -2.73
C GLN A 263 17.98 -7.62 -2.57
N GLY A 264 18.20 -6.52 -1.86
CA GLY A 264 19.51 -5.87 -1.78
C GLY A 264 19.98 -5.20 -3.09
N LYS A 265 19.08 -4.93 -4.03
CA LYS A 265 19.34 -4.22 -5.29
C LYS A 265 19.21 -2.71 -5.10
N LEU A 266 20.05 -2.13 -4.26
CA LEU A 266 19.89 -0.74 -3.82
C LEU A 266 20.24 0.27 -4.91
N ALA A 267 21.18 -0.06 -5.80
CA ALA A 267 21.53 0.78 -6.94
C ALA A 267 20.33 0.90 -7.91
N GLU A 268 19.68 -0.23 -8.21
CA GLU A 268 18.47 -0.26 -9.06
C GLU A 268 17.30 0.44 -8.36
N ALA A 269 17.10 0.22 -7.04
CA ALA A 269 16.08 0.91 -6.27
C ALA A 269 16.27 2.44 -6.28
N ASN A 270 17.50 2.93 -6.16
CA ASN A 270 17.80 4.37 -6.27
C ASN A 270 17.56 4.91 -7.69
N ALA A 271 17.95 4.18 -8.72
CA ALA A 271 17.70 4.57 -10.11
C ALA A 271 16.19 4.65 -10.40
N LEU A 272 15.40 3.68 -9.94
CA LEU A 272 13.95 3.70 -10.07
C LEU A 272 13.31 4.81 -9.22
N SER A 273 13.88 5.16 -8.08
CA SER A 273 13.44 6.31 -7.27
C SER A 273 13.62 7.65 -8.00
N ASP A 274 14.74 7.80 -8.73
CA ASP A 274 14.98 8.99 -9.58
C ASP A 274 13.97 9.02 -10.73
N HIS A 275 13.70 7.88 -11.35
CA HIS A 275 12.69 7.75 -12.41
C HIS A 275 11.28 8.10 -11.88
N LEU A 276 10.88 7.57 -10.72
CA LEU A 276 9.63 7.90 -10.05
C LEU A 276 9.49 9.42 -9.84
N SER A 277 10.55 10.07 -9.38
CA SER A 277 10.54 11.53 -9.16
C SER A 277 10.33 12.31 -10.46
N ALA A 278 10.90 11.84 -11.56
CA ALA A 278 10.73 12.45 -12.89
C ALA A 278 9.34 12.15 -13.51
N ALA A 279 8.78 10.99 -13.20
CA ALA A 279 7.49 10.54 -13.73
C ALA A 279 6.30 11.20 -13.04
N ARG A 280 6.48 11.73 -11.83
CA ARG A 280 5.42 12.47 -11.14
C ARG A 280 5.02 13.67 -11.96
N GLY A 281 3.74 13.72 -12.34
CA GLY A 281 3.16 14.83 -13.02
C GLY A 281 3.00 16.07 -12.12
N LYS A 282 2.39 17.11 -12.68
CA LYS A 282 2.10 18.35 -11.96
C LYS A 282 0.88 18.24 -11.04
N LEU A 283 -0.04 17.35 -11.40
CA LEU A 283 -1.23 17.04 -10.61
C LEU A 283 -0.90 15.81 -9.74
N SER A 284 -1.18 15.92 -8.47
CA SER A 284 -1.08 14.75 -7.60
C SER A 284 -2.28 13.86 -7.90
N ALA A 285 -2.07 12.70 -8.49
CA ALA A 285 -3.12 11.70 -8.54
C ALA A 285 -3.47 11.31 -7.10
N THR A 286 -4.77 11.31 -6.80
CA THR A 286 -5.30 11.24 -5.44
C THR A 286 -4.89 9.99 -4.68
N LEU A 287 -4.68 8.86 -5.37
CA LEU A 287 -4.40 7.56 -4.75
C LEU A 287 -3.05 7.47 -4.02
N TYR A 288 -2.04 8.27 -4.39
CA TYR A 288 -0.75 8.24 -3.69
C TYR A 288 -0.43 9.49 -2.86
N ILE A 289 -1.27 10.51 -2.89
CA ILE A 289 -1.16 11.64 -1.96
C ILE A 289 -1.33 11.18 -0.50
N TRP A 290 -2.09 10.13 -0.30
CA TRP A 290 -2.40 9.55 1.01
C TRP A 290 -1.38 8.51 1.46
N SER A 291 -0.41 8.14 0.63
CA SER A 291 0.65 7.22 1.02
C SER A 291 1.65 7.90 1.95
N ALA A 292 1.91 7.31 3.12
CA ALA A 292 2.98 7.77 4.01
C ALA A 292 4.35 7.72 3.30
N ARG A 293 4.57 6.75 2.42
CA ARG A 293 5.77 6.67 1.58
C ARG A 293 5.90 7.83 0.61
N ASP A 294 4.79 8.31 0.05
CA ASP A 294 4.83 9.47 -0.83
C ASP A 294 5.36 10.71 -0.10
N GLN A 295 4.92 10.94 1.13
CA GLN A 295 5.40 12.07 1.91
C GLN A 295 6.92 12.01 2.15
N VAL A 296 7.45 10.83 2.46
CA VAL A 296 8.89 10.60 2.61
C VAL A 296 9.63 10.87 1.29
N THR A 297 9.12 10.38 0.17
CA THR A 297 9.72 10.61 -1.16
C THR A 297 9.62 12.05 -1.63
N ARG A 298 8.68 12.85 -1.11
CA ARG A 298 8.60 14.30 -1.37
C ARG A 298 9.73 15.08 -0.70
N ILE A 299 10.27 14.58 0.41
CA ILE A 299 11.46 15.17 1.04
C ILE A 299 12.69 14.85 0.19
N SER A 300 12.90 13.58 -0.15
CA SER A 300 13.92 13.10 -1.09
C SER A 300 13.47 11.76 -1.67
N GLN A 301 13.53 11.60 -2.98
CA GLN A 301 13.11 10.37 -3.66
C GLN A 301 13.87 9.13 -3.20
N ARG A 302 15.14 9.26 -2.79
CA ARG A 302 15.99 8.16 -2.34
C ARG A 302 15.90 7.90 -0.82
N LEU A 303 15.18 8.74 -0.09
CA LEU A 303 15.08 8.63 1.37
C LEU A 303 14.53 7.27 1.83
N PRO A 304 13.50 6.66 1.19
CA PRO A 304 13.05 5.32 1.56
C PRO A 304 14.15 4.25 1.49
N VAL A 305 15.02 4.31 0.49
CA VAL A 305 16.13 3.34 0.33
C VAL A 305 17.13 3.50 1.48
N ALA A 306 17.54 4.73 1.78
CA ALA A 306 18.47 5.00 2.88
C ALA A 306 17.90 4.59 4.25
N LEU A 307 16.59 4.87 4.49
CA LEU A 307 15.90 4.44 5.72
C LEU A 307 15.83 2.91 5.84
N ARG A 308 15.58 2.19 4.73
CA ARG A 308 15.47 0.72 4.74
C ARG A 308 16.76 0.05 5.20
N VAL A 309 17.91 0.57 4.75
CA VAL A 309 19.21 -0.02 5.06
C VAL A 309 19.87 0.55 6.33
N GLY A 310 19.29 1.62 6.89
CA GLY A 310 19.88 2.29 8.05
C GLY A 310 21.14 3.10 7.69
N ASP A 311 21.22 3.63 6.46
CA ASP A 311 22.28 4.58 6.10
C ASP A 311 21.98 5.97 6.67
N TRP A 312 22.22 6.09 7.98
CA TRP A 312 21.86 7.30 8.74
C TRP A 312 22.61 8.55 8.28
N ASP A 313 23.82 8.38 7.73
CA ASP A 313 24.56 9.51 7.15
C ASP A 313 23.89 10.02 5.89
N ALA A 314 23.50 9.13 5.00
CA ALA A 314 22.73 9.49 3.80
C ALA A 314 21.36 10.08 4.17
N VAL A 315 20.64 9.48 5.13
CA VAL A 315 19.36 10.01 5.64
C VAL A 315 19.52 11.45 6.13
N LEU A 316 20.48 11.72 7.01
CA LEU A 316 20.73 13.06 7.57
C LEU A 316 21.15 14.04 6.50
N ALA A 317 21.97 13.64 5.53
CA ALA A 317 22.38 14.48 4.40
C ALA A 317 21.17 14.88 3.55
N MET A 318 20.31 13.91 3.18
CA MET A 318 19.09 14.17 2.40
C MET A 318 18.13 15.11 3.13
N LEU A 319 17.89 14.87 4.43
CA LEU A 319 16.99 15.69 5.24
C LEU A 319 17.52 17.14 5.39
N SER A 320 18.84 17.31 5.54
CA SER A 320 19.45 18.64 5.67
C SER A 320 19.46 19.44 4.36
N GLN A 321 19.47 18.75 3.21
CA GLN A 321 19.48 19.38 1.88
C GLN A 321 18.06 19.60 1.33
N ALA A 322 17.04 19.07 2.00
CA ALA A 322 15.66 19.19 1.53
C ALA A 322 15.19 20.64 1.52
N ASN A 323 14.81 21.14 0.34
CA ASN A 323 14.22 22.46 0.19
C ASN A 323 12.69 22.36 0.26
N LEU A 324 12.14 22.39 1.47
CA LEU A 324 10.71 22.20 1.70
C LEU A 324 9.91 23.52 1.67
N GLY A 325 10.58 24.68 1.51
CA GLY A 325 9.96 25.99 1.59
C GLY A 325 9.48 26.36 3.00
N GLU A 326 9.02 27.60 3.20
CA GLU A 326 8.61 28.12 4.51
C GLU A 326 7.09 28.29 4.70
N GLY A 327 6.30 27.96 3.68
CA GLY A 327 4.84 28.14 3.68
C GLY A 327 4.09 27.16 4.59
N GLU A 328 2.82 27.48 4.90
CA GLU A 328 1.92 26.60 5.66
C GLU A 328 1.69 25.25 4.96
N LYS A 329 1.65 25.25 3.62
CA LYS A 329 1.46 24.06 2.79
C LYS A 329 2.55 22.99 2.95
N THR A 330 3.69 23.33 3.52
CA THR A 330 4.82 22.41 3.73
C THR A 330 5.20 22.27 5.21
N ALA A 331 4.38 22.80 6.12
CA ALA A 331 4.65 22.78 7.56
C ALA A 331 4.81 21.33 8.07
N ASN A 332 3.96 20.43 7.63
CA ASN A 332 4.01 19.04 8.06
C ASN A 332 5.14 18.24 7.40
N LEU A 333 5.54 18.57 6.17
CA LEU A 333 6.75 17.99 5.57
C LEU A 333 8.00 18.41 6.34
N ARG A 334 8.07 19.68 6.79
CA ARG A 334 9.17 20.13 7.65
C ARG A 334 9.16 19.45 9.02
N PHE A 335 7.97 19.27 9.61
CA PHE A 335 7.81 18.50 10.83
C PHE A 335 8.31 17.05 10.64
N LEU A 336 7.86 16.37 9.60
CA LEU A 336 8.31 15.01 9.26
C LEU A 336 9.85 14.97 9.12
N ALA A 337 10.43 15.91 8.37
CA ALA A 337 11.88 15.94 8.17
C ALA A 337 12.63 16.19 9.50
N ALA A 338 12.09 16.99 10.40
CA ALA A 338 12.67 17.23 11.72
C ALA A 338 12.65 15.98 12.60
N GLU A 339 11.49 15.30 12.69
CA GLU A 339 11.33 14.08 13.49
C GLU A 339 12.19 12.92 12.94
N LEU A 340 12.23 12.75 11.61
CA LEU A 340 13.12 11.77 10.98
C LEU A 340 14.61 12.10 11.19
N SER A 341 14.97 13.40 11.29
CA SER A 341 16.35 13.81 11.60
C SER A 341 16.74 13.44 13.04
N ASP A 342 15.83 13.62 13.99
CA ASP A 342 16.08 13.21 15.37
C ASP A 342 16.13 11.69 15.50
N TYR A 343 15.22 10.95 14.82
CA TYR A 343 15.29 9.50 14.75
C TYR A 343 16.63 9.03 14.17
N ALA A 344 17.04 9.55 13.02
CA ALA A 344 18.29 9.15 12.37
C ALA A 344 19.53 9.48 13.22
N ARG A 345 19.57 10.63 13.92
CA ARG A 345 20.67 10.95 14.85
C ARG A 345 20.73 9.98 16.01
N GLY A 346 19.58 9.65 16.57
CA GLY A 346 19.49 8.69 17.68
C GLY A 346 19.91 7.29 17.25
N MET A 347 19.42 6.80 16.12
CA MET A 347 19.79 5.49 15.59
C MET A 347 21.28 5.42 15.23
N LYS A 348 21.83 6.46 14.59
CA LYS A 348 23.27 6.55 14.30
C LYS A 348 24.11 6.47 15.57
N ALA A 349 23.69 7.14 16.65
CA ALA A 349 24.37 7.11 17.93
C ALA A 349 24.35 5.73 18.62
N LEU A 350 23.31 4.91 18.33
CA LEU A 350 23.14 3.56 18.88
C LEU A 350 23.79 2.46 18.02
N GLU A 351 23.94 2.66 16.70
CA GLU A 351 24.42 1.65 15.77
C GLU A 351 25.96 1.65 15.69
N SER A 352 26.57 1.00 16.67
CA SER A 352 28.00 0.63 16.64
C SER A 352 28.14 -0.86 16.94
N ASP A 353 29.02 -1.56 16.22
CA ASP A 353 29.36 -2.95 16.52
C ASP A 353 30.06 -3.07 17.87
N ASP A 354 30.72 -2.02 18.33
CA ASP A 354 31.29 -1.91 19.68
C ASP A 354 30.31 -1.16 20.59
N ILE A 355 29.67 -1.86 21.50
CA ILE A 355 28.72 -1.26 22.45
C ILE A 355 29.36 -0.17 23.33
N ALA A 356 30.71 -0.21 23.53
CA ALA A 356 31.41 0.83 24.26
C ALA A 356 31.57 2.14 23.46
N ALA A 357 31.36 2.09 22.13
CA ALA A 357 31.40 3.25 21.25
C ALA A 357 30.00 3.87 21.02
N VAL A 358 28.97 3.30 21.63
CA VAL A 358 27.58 3.84 21.56
C VAL A 358 27.49 5.14 22.36
N ASP A 359 27.00 6.19 21.70
CA ASP A 359 26.74 7.49 22.35
C ASP A 359 25.31 7.55 22.91
N ILE A 360 25.16 7.00 24.11
CA ILE A 360 23.87 6.92 24.80
C ILE A 360 23.29 8.33 25.07
N GLU A 361 24.13 9.32 25.41
CA GLU A 361 23.67 10.67 25.70
C GLU A 361 23.12 11.37 24.46
N ALA A 362 23.80 11.24 23.32
CA ALA A 362 23.30 11.75 22.04
C ALA A 362 21.99 11.06 21.63
N ALA A 363 21.89 9.72 21.80
CA ALA A 363 20.67 8.98 21.50
C ALA A 363 19.50 9.39 22.40
N GLN A 364 19.73 9.55 23.72
CA GLN A 364 18.70 10.03 24.65
C GLN A 364 18.23 11.45 24.32
N SER A 365 19.15 12.32 23.97
CA SER A 365 18.83 13.70 23.59
C SER A 365 17.97 13.74 22.30
N ALA A 366 18.28 12.90 21.32
CA ALA A 366 17.51 12.78 20.09
C ALA A 366 16.11 12.22 20.37
N SER A 367 16.01 11.14 21.17
CA SER A 367 14.74 10.55 21.60
C SER A 367 13.85 11.57 22.33
N ALA A 368 14.41 12.34 23.27
CA ALA A 368 13.65 13.34 24.00
C ALA A 368 13.13 14.47 23.11
N ARG A 369 13.88 14.89 22.08
CA ARG A 369 13.41 15.89 21.10
C ARG A 369 12.27 15.35 20.27
N MET A 370 12.38 14.11 19.79
CA MET A 370 11.34 13.43 19.01
C MET A 370 10.06 13.28 19.84
N ASP A 371 10.14 12.78 21.07
CA ASP A 371 8.98 12.66 21.97
C ASP A 371 8.31 14.03 22.19
N ALA A 372 9.09 15.08 22.42
CA ALA A 372 8.55 16.42 22.59
C ALA A 372 7.91 16.98 21.31
N GLY A 373 8.44 16.65 20.12
CA GLY A 373 7.87 17.01 18.83
C GLY A 373 6.51 16.37 18.60
N LEU A 374 6.44 15.04 18.79
CA LEU A 374 5.21 14.26 18.67
C LEU A 374 4.14 14.72 19.65
N TRP A 375 4.50 14.94 20.91
CA TRP A 375 3.57 15.47 21.91
C TRP A 375 2.98 16.82 21.51
N ARG A 376 3.81 17.76 21.01
CA ARG A 376 3.34 19.07 20.53
C ARG A 376 2.38 18.93 19.35
N ALA A 377 2.68 18.05 18.40
CA ALA A 377 1.83 17.81 17.23
C ALA A 377 0.46 17.22 17.64
N GLN A 378 0.47 16.23 18.53
CA GLN A 378 -0.75 15.65 19.06
C GLN A 378 -1.59 16.67 19.81
N LYS A 379 -0.99 17.46 20.68
CA LYS A 379 -1.67 18.52 21.45
C LYS A 379 -2.28 19.57 20.53
N ALA A 380 -1.56 20.00 19.49
CA ALA A 380 -2.07 20.94 18.51
C ALA A 380 -3.29 20.40 17.74
N GLN A 381 -3.33 19.09 17.48
CA GLN A 381 -4.48 18.44 16.84
C GLN A 381 -5.68 18.38 17.78
N GLU A 382 -5.48 17.96 19.04
CA GLU A 382 -6.53 17.94 20.07
C GLU A 382 -7.18 19.34 20.26
N ASP A 383 -6.35 20.38 20.29
CA ASP A 383 -6.83 21.77 20.44
C ASP A 383 -7.65 22.22 19.22
N LYS A 384 -7.25 21.83 17.99
CA LYS A 384 -8.02 22.07 16.76
C LYS A 384 -9.37 21.35 16.78
N ASP A 385 -9.40 20.10 17.20
CA ASP A 385 -10.63 19.31 17.24
C ASP A 385 -11.59 19.81 18.32
N ALA A 386 -11.07 20.21 19.49
CA ALA A 386 -11.84 20.87 20.53
C ALA A 386 -12.44 22.21 20.08
N ALA A 387 -11.73 22.97 19.24
CA ALA A 387 -12.24 24.22 18.66
C ALA A 387 -13.38 23.95 17.66
N LYS A 388 -13.21 22.96 16.76
CA LYS A 388 -14.27 22.55 15.82
C LYS A 388 -15.55 22.07 16.51
N ASP A 389 -15.42 21.36 17.62
CA ASP A 389 -16.58 20.90 18.40
C ASP A 389 -17.31 22.03 19.13
N LYS A 390 -16.61 23.12 19.50
CA LYS A 390 -17.23 24.34 20.01
C LYS A 390 -18.01 25.08 18.91
N ASP A 391 -17.40 25.27 17.74
CA ASP A 391 -18.05 25.91 16.60
C ASP A 391 -19.29 25.15 16.15
N LYS A 392 -19.27 23.79 16.11
CA LYS A 392 -20.45 22.96 15.80
C LYS A 392 -21.58 23.11 16.82
N LYS A 393 -21.28 23.34 18.10
CA LYS A 393 -22.30 23.56 19.14
C LYS A 393 -22.92 24.97 19.05
N ASP A 394 -22.19 25.94 18.55
CA ASP A 394 -22.69 27.31 18.34
C ASP A 394 -23.44 27.43 16.99
N ASP A 395 -23.02 26.71 15.93
CA ASP A 395 -23.70 26.65 14.64
C ASP A 395 -25.01 25.83 14.65
N ALA A 396 -25.22 24.95 15.62
CA ALA A 396 -26.49 24.24 15.80
C ALA A 396 -27.67 25.19 16.14
N LYS A 397 -27.40 26.46 16.31
CA LYS A 397 -28.41 27.52 16.56
C LYS A 397 -28.74 28.38 15.35
N THR A 398 -28.07 28.19 14.22
CA THR A 398 -28.34 28.95 13.00
C THR A 398 -28.46 27.99 11.80
N ASN A 399 -29.68 27.85 11.32
CA ASN A 399 -30.02 27.14 10.09
C ASN A 399 -29.44 27.85 8.85
N ASP A 400 -29.10 27.00 7.86
CA ASP A 400 -28.85 27.34 6.46
C ASP A 400 -27.64 28.20 6.10
N ALA A 401 -26.56 27.52 5.78
CA ALA A 401 -25.76 27.80 4.59
C ALA A 401 -24.87 26.59 4.30
N GLN A 402 -25.12 25.95 3.18
CA GLN A 402 -24.23 25.03 2.52
C GLN A 402 -22.93 25.82 2.26
N LYS A 403 -21.99 25.76 3.22
CA LYS A 403 -20.63 26.26 2.98
C LYS A 403 -20.00 25.31 1.99
N ASP A 404 -19.83 25.79 0.77
CA ASP A 404 -18.99 25.18 -0.25
C ASP A 404 -17.68 24.74 0.42
N LYS A 405 -17.44 23.44 0.48
CA LYS A 405 -16.13 22.93 0.80
C LYS A 405 -15.20 23.47 -0.29
N PRO A 406 -14.04 24.05 0.06
CA PRO A 406 -13.09 24.46 -0.96
C PRO A 406 -12.75 23.28 -1.86
N PRO A 407 -12.58 23.49 -3.17
CA PRO A 407 -12.20 22.41 -4.08
C PRO A 407 -10.92 21.76 -3.58
N MET A 408 -10.87 20.45 -3.58
CA MET A 408 -9.76 19.64 -3.02
C MET A 408 -8.39 19.93 -3.66
N ALA A 409 -8.35 20.47 -4.87
CA ALA A 409 -7.12 20.98 -5.48
C ALA A 409 -6.39 22.06 -4.62
N ALA A 410 -7.07 22.63 -3.62
CA ALA A 410 -6.47 23.54 -2.63
C ALA A 410 -5.90 22.80 -1.40
N ILE A 411 -6.22 21.53 -1.23
CA ILE A 411 -5.75 20.69 -0.10
C ILE A 411 -4.74 19.69 -0.67
N LEU A 412 -3.56 20.18 -0.99
CA LEU A 412 -2.42 19.27 -0.93
C LEU A 412 -2.39 18.78 0.52
N PRO A 413 -2.59 17.47 0.78
CA PRO A 413 -2.51 16.99 2.13
C PRO A 413 -1.12 17.31 2.62
N ASP A 414 -1.08 18.22 3.52
CA ASP A 414 0.04 18.42 4.36
C ASP A 414 0.26 17.08 5.09
N ALA A 415 1.46 16.58 5.17
CA ALA A 415 1.94 15.27 5.58
C ALA A 415 1.37 14.66 6.89
N ASN A 416 0.30 15.20 7.46
CA ASN A 416 -0.38 14.72 8.67
C ASN A 416 -1.48 13.67 8.38
N ALA A 417 -1.25 12.78 7.42
CA ALA A 417 -2.07 11.59 7.38
C ALA A 417 -1.83 10.76 8.66
N GLU A 418 -2.89 10.27 9.27
CA GLU A 418 -2.81 9.42 10.46
C GLU A 418 -1.76 8.31 10.35
N PRO A 419 -1.60 7.58 9.22
CA PRO A 419 -0.56 6.57 9.05
C PRO A 419 0.85 7.09 9.28
N LEU A 420 1.15 8.32 8.87
CA LEU A 420 2.48 8.92 9.06
C LEU A 420 2.76 9.20 10.53
N MET A 421 1.81 9.74 11.26
CA MET A 421 1.94 9.97 12.71
C MET A 421 2.12 8.66 13.47
N LYS A 422 1.44 7.60 13.07
CA LYS A 422 1.67 6.25 13.60
C LYS A 422 3.09 5.77 13.31
N CYS A 423 3.59 5.90 12.08
CA CYS A 423 4.96 5.54 11.74
C CYS A 423 5.99 6.30 12.59
N LEU A 424 5.81 7.60 12.80
CA LEU A 424 6.68 8.39 13.67
C LEU A 424 6.60 7.94 15.15
N SER A 425 5.42 7.60 15.63
CA SER A 425 5.24 7.07 16.99
C SER A 425 5.94 5.72 17.17
N ILE A 426 5.89 4.83 16.17
CA ILE A 426 6.62 3.56 16.16
C ILE A 426 8.14 3.84 16.21
N ALA A 427 8.63 4.73 15.36
CA ALA A 427 10.05 5.12 15.33
C ALA A 427 10.53 5.70 16.68
N SER A 428 9.68 6.50 17.36
CA SER A 428 9.97 7.00 18.72
C SER A 428 10.08 5.86 19.74
N LEU A 429 9.16 4.89 19.70
CA LEU A 429 9.20 3.70 20.58
C LEU A 429 10.47 2.88 20.35
N GLU A 430 10.85 2.65 19.09
CA GLU A 430 12.08 1.93 18.72
C GLU A 430 13.34 2.65 19.22
N LEU A 431 13.43 3.96 19.03
CA LEU A 431 14.58 4.74 19.48
C LEU A 431 14.70 4.69 21.01
N ARG A 432 13.60 4.84 21.74
CA ARG A 432 13.55 4.71 23.21
C ARG A 432 13.97 3.31 23.66
N ALA A 433 13.46 2.28 22.98
CA ALA A 433 13.83 0.90 23.27
C ALA A 433 15.32 0.64 23.02
N GLY A 434 15.87 1.14 21.92
CA GLY A 434 17.30 1.07 21.60
C GLY A 434 18.17 1.74 22.67
N VAL A 435 17.77 2.90 23.19
CA VAL A 435 18.44 3.57 24.31
C VAL A 435 18.43 2.69 25.56
N LEU A 436 17.31 2.05 25.90
CA LEU A 436 17.22 1.15 27.04
C LEU A 436 18.10 -0.08 26.89
N VAL A 437 18.20 -0.65 25.66
CA VAL A 437 19.15 -1.74 25.37
C VAL A 437 20.58 -1.29 25.63
N ALA A 438 20.97 -0.11 25.15
CA ALA A 438 22.32 0.43 25.36
C ALA A 438 22.63 0.69 26.85
N GLN A 439 21.60 0.98 27.66
CA GLN A 439 21.70 1.11 29.12
C GLN A 439 21.70 -0.23 29.89
N GLY A 440 21.56 -1.37 29.19
CA GLY A 440 21.43 -2.69 29.82
C GLY A 440 20.06 -2.99 30.42
N LYS A 441 19.03 -2.17 30.18
CA LYS A 441 17.67 -2.32 30.70
C LYS A 441 16.79 -3.15 29.77
N LEU A 442 17.21 -4.42 29.52
CA LEU A 442 16.63 -5.27 28.49
C LEU A 442 15.13 -5.55 28.68
N ASP A 443 14.67 -5.74 29.93
CA ASP A 443 13.25 -6.04 30.18
C ASP A 443 12.32 -4.84 29.90
N GLU A 444 12.80 -3.62 30.13
CA GLU A 444 12.09 -2.40 29.78
C GLU A 444 12.08 -2.19 28.26
N ALA A 445 13.23 -2.44 27.61
CA ALA A 445 13.36 -2.34 26.16
C ALA A 445 12.41 -3.31 25.43
N ARG A 446 12.34 -4.57 25.86
CA ARG A 446 11.44 -5.58 25.29
C ARG A 446 9.96 -5.15 25.35
N LYS A 447 9.55 -4.46 26.42
CA LYS A 447 8.17 -3.94 26.53
C LYS A 447 7.88 -2.88 25.48
N LEU A 448 8.81 -1.94 25.26
CA LEU A 448 8.66 -0.91 24.24
C LEU A 448 8.71 -1.48 22.83
N TYR A 449 9.59 -2.44 22.53
CA TYR A 449 9.59 -3.13 21.23
C TYR A 449 8.29 -3.92 21.01
N ALA A 450 7.77 -4.58 22.05
CA ALA A 450 6.47 -5.26 21.95
C ALA A 450 5.33 -4.28 21.66
N GLU A 451 5.33 -3.09 22.28
CA GLU A 451 4.40 -2.00 21.97
C GLU A 451 4.56 -1.51 20.54
N ALA A 452 5.79 -1.25 20.10
CA ALA A 452 6.09 -0.83 18.73
C ALA A 452 5.60 -1.84 17.69
N ARG A 453 5.78 -3.16 17.90
CA ARG A 453 5.24 -4.20 17.01
C ARG A 453 3.71 -4.23 16.98
N VAL A 454 3.06 -3.99 18.10
CA VAL A 454 1.59 -3.87 18.15
C VAL A 454 1.12 -2.66 17.33
N GLU A 455 1.78 -1.52 17.48
CA GLU A 455 1.45 -0.32 16.70
C GLU A 455 1.78 -0.51 15.20
N GLU A 456 2.87 -1.21 14.84
CA GLU A 456 3.17 -1.57 13.45
C GLU A 456 2.05 -2.41 12.83
N LYS A 457 1.56 -3.43 13.53
CA LYS A 457 0.41 -4.23 13.06
C LYS A 457 -0.87 -3.41 12.90
N LYS A 458 -1.10 -2.42 13.75
CA LYS A 458 -2.25 -1.51 13.65
C LYS A 458 -2.13 -0.50 12.49
N VAL A 459 -0.94 -0.30 11.92
CA VAL A 459 -0.82 0.44 10.65
C VAL A 459 -1.61 -0.28 9.55
N GLY A 460 -1.64 -1.62 9.61
CA GLY A 460 -2.38 -2.45 8.67
C GLY A 460 -1.64 -2.71 7.36
N TYR A 461 -2.34 -3.39 6.45
CA TYR A 461 -1.81 -3.69 5.12
C TYR A 461 -1.80 -2.44 4.24
N HIS A 462 -0.66 -2.19 3.59
CA HIS A 462 -0.47 -1.10 2.61
C HIS A 462 0.47 -1.52 1.48
N GLU A 463 0.37 -0.86 0.36
CA GLU A 463 1.01 -1.16 -0.92
C GLU A 463 1.86 0.00 -1.44
N PRO A 464 3.15 -0.02 -1.22
CA PRO A 464 3.94 -0.91 -0.36
C PRO A 464 3.74 -0.59 1.13
N PRO A 465 4.25 -1.43 2.04
CA PRO A 465 4.13 -1.20 3.48
C PRO A 465 4.64 0.17 3.91
N PHE A 466 3.88 0.90 4.72
CA PHE A 466 4.24 2.26 5.14
C PHE A 466 5.44 2.29 6.07
N TYR A 467 5.52 1.33 7.02
CA TYR A 467 6.69 1.21 7.87
C TYR A 467 7.80 0.50 7.10
N ILE A 468 8.88 1.25 6.81
CA ILE A 468 9.88 0.85 5.81
C ILE A 468 10.74 -0.30 6.31
N ARG A 469 11.21 -0.23 7.56
CA ARG A 469 12.06 -1.24 8.20
C ARG A 469 11.25 -1.91 9.31
N PRO A 470 10.98 -3.22 9.25
CA PRO A 470 10.21 -3.90 10.29
C PRO A 470 10.79 -3.70 11.68
N VAL A 471 9.93 -3.49 12.68
CA VAL A 471 10.33 -3.29 14.08
C VAL A 471 11.19 -4.45 14.58
N GLY A 472 10.85 -5.68 14.19
CA GLY A 472 11.62 -6.88 14.56
C GLY A 472 13.09 -6.86 14.10
N GLU A 473 13.40 -6.21 12.96
CA GLU A 473 14.79 -6.07 12.51
C GLU A 473 15.58 -5.10 13.40
N ASN A 474 14.99 -3.98 13.79
CA ASN A 474 15.62 -3.01 14.69
C ASN A 474 15.82 -3.58 16.09
N GLU A 475 14.80 -4.26 16.63
CA GLU A 475 14.88 -4.98 17.91
C GLU A 475 16.00 -6.02 17.89
N ALA A 476 16.01 -6.88 16.87
CA ALA A 476 17.01 -7.94 16.73
C ALA A 476 18.44 -7.39 16.66
N ALA A 477 18.65 -6.34 15.87
CA ALA A 477 19.96 -5.70 15.75
C ALA A 477 20.42 -5.10 17.09
N ALA A 478 19.53 -4.46 17.85
CA ALA A 478 19.86 -3.90 19.16
C ALA A 478 20.18 -5.00 20.18
N LEU A 479 19.36 -6.06 20.27
CA LEU A 479 19.57 -7.19 21.17
C LEU A 479 20.86 -7.98 20.82
N LEU A 480 21.19 -8.10 19.53
CA LEU A 480 22.42 -8.72 19.07
C LEU A 480 23.67 -7.97 19.59
N ARG A 481 23.66 -6.64 19.49
CA ARG A 481 24.74 -5.79 20.07
C ARG A 481 24.87 -5.98 21.57
N ALA A 482 23.75 -6.15 22.27
CA ALA A 482 23.72 -6.45 23.70
C ALA A 482 24.10 -7.92 24.04
N LYS A 483 24.39 -8.74 23.02
CA LYS A 483 24.68 -10.19 23.15
C LYS A 483 23.51 -11.01 23.72
N ASP A 484 22.28 -10.47 23.62
CA ASP A 484 21.08 -11.23 23.88
C ASP A 484 20.68 -12.02 22.63
N TYR A 485 21.40 -13.10 22.39
CA TYR A 485 21.25 -13.92 21.18
C TYR A 485 19.87 -14.56 21.07
N ALA A 486 19.29 -14.99 22.19
CA ALA A 486 17.95 -15.59 22.18
C ALA A 486 16.87 -14.57 21.80
N GLY A 487 16.96 -13.38 22.37
CA GLY A 487 16.05 -12.27 22.01
C GLY A 487 16.23 -11.83 20.55
N ALA A 488 17.48 -11.75 20.08
CA ALA A 488 17.77 -11.39 18.69
C ALA A 488 17.21 -12.41 17.69
N ILE A 489 17.32 -13.72 17.96
CA ILE A 489 16.73 -14.77 17.11
C ILE A 489 15.22 -14.59 17.03
N ALA A 490 14.52 -14.50 18.18
CA ALA A 490 13.08 -14.36 18.21
C ALA A 490 12.59 -13.11 17.46
N ALA A 491 13.31 -12.00 17.57
CA ALA A 491 12.98 -10.77 16.87
C ALA A 491 13.21 -10.87 15.35
N TYR A 492 14.30 -11.51 14.89
CA TYR A 492 14.48 -11.77 13.44
C TYR A 492 13.44 -12.73 12.88
N GLU A 493 13.04 -13.77 13.63
CA GLU A 493 11.97 -14.67 13.23
C GLU A 493 10.66 -13.91 13.06
N THR A 494 10.31 -13.02 13.99
CA THR A 494 9.14 -12.14 13.86
C THR A 494 9.24 -11.22 12.62
N ALA A 495 10.42 -10.65 12.35
CA ALA A 495 10.62 -9.82 11.15
C ALA A 495 10.44 -10.64 9.85
N LEU A 496 10.84 -11.91 9.85
CA LEU A 496 10.64 -12.80 8.72
C LEU A 496 9.19 -13.27 8.53
N GLU A 497 8.34 -13.21 9.56
CA GLU A 497 6.89 -13.36 9.40
C GLU A 497 6.30 -12.19 8.60
N GLU A 498 6.76 -10.96 8.87
CA GLU A 498 6.32 -9.75 8.15
C GLU A 498 6.93 -9.65 6.73
N ARG A 499 8.17 -10.10 6.57
CA ARG A 499 8.93 -10.08 5.31
C ARG A 499 9.57 -11.44 5.04
N PRO A 500 8.78 -12.44 4.59
CA PRO A 500 9.31 -13.78 4.32
C PRO A 500 10.50 -13.72 3.35
N ASN A 501 11.54 -14.49 3.64
CA ASN A 501 12.77 -14.55 2.84
C ASN A 501 13.54 -13.21 2.69
N SER A 502 13.24 -12.18 3.49
CA SER A 502 14.04 -10.95 3.48
C SER A 502 15.51 -11.25 3.79
N GLY A 503 16.39 -10.79 2.90
CA GLY A 503 17.83 -10.99 3.10
C GLY A 503 18.34 -10.33 4.38
N PHE A 504 17.74 -9.25 4.83
CA PHE A 504 18.10 -8.58 6.09
C PHE A 504 17.89 -9.49 7.30
N GLY A 505 16.72 -10.12 7.41
CA GLY A 505 16.43 -11.07 8.48
C GLY A 505 17.28 -12.33 8.41
N LEU A 506 17.45 -12.91 7.21
CA LEU A 506 18.28 -14.10 6.99
C LEU A 506 19.76 -13.85 7.33
N TYR A 507 20.32 -12.71 6.91
CA TYR A 507 21.67 -12.32 7.28
C TYR A 507 21.81 -12.16 8.79
N GLY A 508 20.85 -11.50 9.42
CA GLY A 508 20.84 -11.29 10.86
C GLY A 508 20.86 -12.60 11.65
N LEU A 509 20.02 -13.57 11.30
CA LEU A 509 20.00 -14.91 11.92
C LEU A 509 21.34 -15.64 11.74
N ALA A 510 21.95 -15.58 10.54
CA ALA A 510 23.25 -16.17 10.28
C ALA A 510 24.35 -15.52 11.15
N ARG A 511 24.27 -14.19 11.31
CA ARG A 511 25.22 -13.43 12.15
C ARG A 511 25.09 -13.78 13.62
N VAL A 512 23.89 -14.02 14.13
CA VAL A 512 23.69 -14.48 15.50
C VAL A 512 24.41 -15.81 15.72
N LYS A 513 24.21 -16.80 14.82
CA LYS A 513 24.88 -18.12 14.90
C LYS A 513 26.41 -17.98 14.89
N GLU A 514 26.94 -17.12 14.02
CA GLU A 514 28.38 -16.84 13.94
C GLU A 514 28.92 -16.31 15.27
N LEU A 515 28.25 -15.31 15.87
CA LEU A 515 28.67 -14.72 17.13
C LEU A 515 28.50 -15.64 18.34
N GLN A 516 27.64 -16.65 18.26
CA GLN A 516 27.52 -17.74 19.23
C GLN A 516 28.62 -18.80 19.06
N GLY A 517 29.43 -18.73 18.00
CA GLY A 517 30.47 -19.72 17.71
C GLY A 517 29.94 -20.97 16.97
N ASP A 518 28.67 -20.98 16.53
CA ASP A 518 28.11 -22.04 15.68
C ASP A 518 28.56 -21.84 14.23
N ALA A 519 29.79 -22.27 13.94
CA ALA A 519 30.36 -22.10 12.60
C ALA A 519 29.61 -22.88 11.50
N ALA A 520 28.99 -24.02 11.85
CA ALA A 520 28.22 -24.81 10.87
C ALA A 520 26.88 -24.13 10.55
N GLY A 521 26.12 -23.74 11.56
CA GLY A 521 24.86 -23.01 11.41
C GLY A 521 25.05 -21.63 10.78
N ALA A 522 26.15 -20.93 11.06
CA ALA A 522 26.48 -19.67 10.40
C ALA A 522 26.70 -19.86 8.89
N ARG A 523 27.49 -20.86 8.48
CA ARG A 523 27.70 -21.17 7.04
C ARG A 523 26.40 -21.51 6.34
N GLU A 524 25.56 -22.33 6.95
CA GLU A 524 24.24 -22.65 6.39
C GLU A 524 23.36 -21.41 6.26
N GLY A 525 23.26 -20.59 7.30
CA GLY A 525 22.50 -19.35 7.30
C GLY A 525 22.99 -18.36 6.23
N TYR A 526 24.31 -18.17 6.08
CA TYR A 526 24.84 -17.31 5.01
C TYR A 526 24.61 -17.87 3.60
N ARG A 527 24.57 -19.17 3.42
CA ARG A 527 24.16 -19.77 2.14
C ARG A 527 22.68 -19.49 1.84
N ALA A 528 21.81 -19.61 2.84
CA ALA A 528 20.39 -19.26 2.70
C ALA A 528 20.21 -17.77 2.34
N PHE A 529 20.93 -16.88 3.02
CA PHE A 529 20.96 -15.45 2.70
C PHE A 529 21.41 -15.19 1.24
N LEU A 530 22.56 -15.76 0.82
CA LEU A 530 23.08 -15.58 -0.54
C LEU A 530 22.13 -16.18 -1.60
N LYS A 531 21.37 -17.21 -1.26
CA LYS A 531 20.32 -17.75 -2.13
C LYS A 531 19.12 -16.83 -2.25
N ALA A 532 18.73 -16.14 -1.17
CA ALA A 532 17.67 -15.15 -1.18
C ALA A 532 18.09 -13.85 -1.91
N TRP A 533 19.39 -13.53 -1.90
CA TRP A 533 19.97 -12.34 -2.54
C TRP A 533 20.91 -12.69 -3.70
N PRO A 534 20.46 -13.39 -4.75
CA PRO A 534 21.34 -13.86 -5.83
C PRO A 534 21.91 -12.72 -6.67
N SER A 535 21.21 -11.60 -6.77
CA SER A 535 21.53 -10.42 -7.60
C SER A 535 21.70 -9.14 -6.77
N ALA A 536 21.92 -9.26 -5.44
CA ALA A 536 22.17 -8.09 -4.59
C ALA A 536 23.46 -7.36 -4.99
N ASP A 537 23.51 -6.07 -4.70
CA ASP A 537 24.69 -5.23 -4.98
C ASP A 537 25.94 -5.83 -4.32
N ALA A 538 26.94 -6.14 -5.15
CA ALA A 538 28.17 -6.78 -4.69
C ALA A 538 28.98 -5.91 -3.70
N SER A 539 28.72 -4.60 -3.68
CA SER A 539 29.33 -3.63 -2.76
C SER A 539 28.79 -3.70 -1.34
N LEU A 540 27.68 -4.41 -1.11
CA LEU A 540 27.10 -4.52 0.22
C LEU A 540 28.02 -5.30 1.17
N PRO A 541 28.38 -4.73 2.34
CA PRO A 541 29.23 -5.41 3.32
C PRO A 541 28.71 -6.79 3.72
N GLN A 542 27.38 -6.93 3.84
CA GLN A 542 26.69 -8.17 4.17
C GLN A 542 26.96 -9.27 3.13
N VAL A 543 26.94 -8.92 1.84
CA VAL A 543 27.19 -9.86 0.73
C VAL A 543 28.65 -10.31 0.75
N ALA A 544 29.58 -9.36 0.92
CA ALA A 544 31.02 -9.67 1.00
C ALA A 544 31.33 -10.56 2.21
N HIS A 545 30.77 -10.23 3.38
CA HIS A 545 30.95 -11.02 4.60
C HIS A 545 30.38 -12.44 4.45
N ALA A 546 29.14 -12.57 4.01
CA ALA A 546 28.48 -13.87 3.83
C ALA A 546 29.25 -14.77 2.87
N ARG A 547 29.78 -14.24 1.76
CA ARG A 547 30.63 -14.99 0.81
C ARG A 547 31.92 -15.49 1.47
N SER A 548 32.55 -14.69 2.32
CA SER A 548 33.79 -15.07 3.03
C SER A 548 33.57 -16.24 4.00
N VAL A 549 32.40 -16.30 4.66
CA VAL A 549 32.07 -17.35 5.65
C VAL A 549 31.47 -18.59 5.00
N ALA A 550 30.60 -18.42 4.01
CA ALA A 550 29.88 -19.52 3.32
C ALA A 550 30.82 -20.43 2.51
N GLY A 551 32.02 -19.93 2.11
CA GLY A 551 32.98 -20.64 1.28
C GLY A 551 32.68 -20.54 -0.24
N ALA A 552 33.70 -20.86 -1.06
CA ALA A 552 33.71 -20.64 -2.52
C ALA A 552 32.68 -21.48 -3.35
N GLU A 553 31.97 -22.44 -2.74
CA GLU A 553 31.03 -23.33 -3.47
C GLU A 553 29.75 -22.67 -3.96
N VAL A 554 29.39 -21.47 -3.51
CA VAL A 554 28.13 -20.78 -3.88
C VAL A 554 28.24 -20.06 -5.24
N ALA A 555 29.43 -19.98 -5.84
CA ALA A 555 29.68 -19.26 -7.10
C ALA A 555 29.33 -20.05 -8.38
N ALA A 556 28.83 -21.29 -8.30
CA ALA A 556 28.73 -22.21 -9.45
C ALA A 556 27.31 -22.56 -9.93
N THR A 557 26.28 -21.86 -9.49
CA THR A 557 24.93 -22.01 -10.05
C THR A 557 24.48 -20.69 -10.70
N ARG A 558 24.96 -20.45 -11.92
CA ARG A 558 24.39 -19.54 -12.89
C ARG A 558 23.53 -20.30 -13.89
#